data_f454d6a316fcfa1ee3cacc689448196f
#
_entry.id   f454d6a316fcfa1ee3cacc689448196f
#
_cell.length_a   1.000
_cell.length_b   1.000
_cell.length_c   1.000
_cell.angle_alpha   90.00
_cell.angle_beta   90.00
_cell.angle_gamma   90.00
#
_symmetry.space_group_name_H-M   'P 1'
#
loop_
_entity.id
_entity.type
_entity.pdbx_description
1 polymer ?
#
loop_
_entity_poly.entity_id
_entity_poly.type
_entity_poly.pdbx_seq_one_letter_code
_entity_poly.pdbx_strand_id
1 'polypeptide(L)'
;YQHVKAFPRYISATHSICEDLEKRRILLENLQDEENKDGDHPKLWKNFAMALGADEKEIENVTLDWFTKDMIDNFFSQARKSYAEGLASLYTYERQIPEIAETKIQGLKKFYGVSSKEGLEFFEAHKSADVIHRAECEKLLDSLSKEEQEKAEQASMYTARYLWNFLSGMTSKHKLETIAA
;
A
#
# COMPACT_ATOMS: atom_id res chain seq x y z
N TYR A 1 -3.21 -1.57 9.30
CA TYR A 1 -2.45 -2.82 9.44
C TYR A 1 -2.91 -3.90 8.46
N GLN A 2 -4.20 -4.22 8.38
CA GLN A 2 -4.70 -5.34 7.57
C GLN A 2 -4.43 -5.18 6.06
N HIS A 3 -4.44 -3.94 5.56
CA HIS A 3 -4.02 -3.65 4.18
C HIS A 3 -2.52 -3.87 3.99
N VAL A 4 -1.69 -3.34 4.89
CA VAL A 4 -0.23 -3.53 4.85
C VAL A 4 0.14 -5.03 4.92
N LYS A 5 -0.50 -5.79 5.81
CA LYS A 5 -0.35 -7.26 5.90
C LYS A 5 -0.77 -7.98 4.62
N ALA A 6 -1.70 -7.44 3.87
CA ALA A 6 -2.16 -8.03 2.62
C ALA A 6 -1.34 -7.60 1.39
N PHE A 7 -0.58 -6.50 1.47
CA PHE A 7 0.09 -5.88 0.33
C PHE A 7 1.09 -6.80 -0.38
N PRO A 8 2.02 -7.49 0.31
CA PRO A 8 2.92 -8.44 -0.34
C PRO A 8 2.17 -9.57 -1.07
N ARG A 9 0.98 -9.92 -0.59
CA ARG A 9 0.13 -10.94 -1.23
C ARG A 9 -0.52 -10.42 -2.52
N TYR A 10 -0.75 -9.12 -2.68
CA TYR A 10 -1.18 -8.53 -3.96
C TYR A 10 -0.05 -8.60 -4.97
N ILE A 11 1.18 -8.25 -4.57
CA ILE A 11 2.37 -8.39 -5.41
C ILE A 11 2.55 -9.84 -5.85
N SER A 12 2.51 -10.79 -4.90
CA SER A 12 2.61 -12.22 -5.17
C SER A 12 1.52 -12.71 -6.14
N ALA A 13 0.27 -12.25 -6.00
CA ALA A 13 -0.82 -12.60 -6.91
C ALA A 13 -0.58 -12.07 -8.32
N THR A 14 -0.16 -10.81 -8.48
CA THR A 14 0.20 -10.19 -9.75
C THR A 14 1.40 -10.90 -10.39
N HIS A 15 2.43 -11.21 -9.60
CA HIS A 15 3.60 -11.97 -10.02
C HIS A 15 3.21 -13.35 -10.55
N SER A 16 2.28 -14.05 -9.91
CA SER A 16 1.90 -15.42 -10.27
C SER A 16 1.26 -15.55 -11.65
N ILE A 17 0.62 -14.49 -12.15
CA ILE A 17 -0.05 -14.46 -13.46
C ILE A 17 0.77 -13.75 -14.54
N CYS A 18 1.95 -13.21 -14.19
CA CYS A 18 2.87 -12.61 -15.14
C CYS A 18 3.71 -13.68 -15.82
N GLU A 19 3.65 -13.79 -17.15
CA GLU A 19 4.42 -14.77 -17.91
C GLU A 19 5.85 -14.29 -18.24
N ASP A 20 6.07 -12.98 -18.33
CA ASP A 20 7.35 -12.36 -18.65
C ASP A 20 8.31 -12.43 -17.46
N LEU A 21 9.44 -13.10 -17.64
CA LEU A 21 10.42 -13.32 -16.57
C LEU A 21 11.06 -12.03 -16.05
N GLU A 22 11.34 -11.07 -16.92
CA GLU A 22 11.98 -9.80 -16.50
C GLU A 22 11.01 -8.95 -15.67
N LYS A 23 9.75 -8.87 -16.08
CA LYS A 23 8.69 -8.22 -15.31
C LYS A 23 8.48 -8.91 -13.95
N ARG A 24 8.54 -10.23 -13.92
CA ARG A 24 8.44 -11.01 -12.66
C ARG A 24 9.59 -10.73 -11.71
N ARG A 25 10.82 -10.55 -12.22
CA ARG A 25 11.97 -10.21 -11.38
C ARG A 25 11.78 -8.89 -10.65
N ILE A 26 11.27 -7.88 -11.34
CA ILE A 26 10.96 -6.58 -10.74
C ILE A 26 9.91 -6.71 -9.63
N LEU A 27 8.81 -7.44 -9.90
CA LEU A 27 7.81 -7.71 -8.86
C LEU A 27 8.37 -8.53 -7.69
N LEU A 28 9.33 -9.41 -7.94
CA LEU A 28 9.97 -10.21 -6.89
C LEU A 28 10.88 -9.35 -6.00
N GLU A 29 11.59 -8.39 -6.57
CA GLU A 29 12.40 -7.42 -5.80
C GLU A 29 11.51 -6.61 -4.85
N ASN A 30 10.40 -6.06 -5.33
CA ASN A 30 9.42 -5.38 -4.49
C ASN A 30 8.86 -6.32 -3.39
N LEU A 31 8.50 -7.57 -3.74
CA LEU A 31 8.01 -8.55 -2.76
C LEU A 31 9.06 -8.89 -1.69
N GLN A 32 10.34 -8.94 -2.05
CA GLN A 32 11.44 -9.16 -1.11
C GLN A 32 11.61 -8.01 -0.12
N ASP A 33 11.39 -6.78 -0.56
CA ASP A 33 11.41 -5.61 0.33
C ASP A 33 10.23 -5.65 1.32
N GLU A 34 9.04 -6.01 0.85
CA GLU A 34 7.85 -6.13 1.70
C GLU A 34 7.95 -7.24 2.76
N GLU A 35 8.61 -8.36 2.43
CA GLU A 35 8.74 -9.54 3.30
C GLU A 35 10.17 -9.72 3.83
N ASN A 36 10.95 -8.65 3.93
CA ASN A 36 12.34 -8.69 4.41
C ASN A 36 12.42 -9.23 5.84
N LYS A 37 13.28 -10.21 6.07
CA LYS A 37 13.44 -10.86 7.38
C LYS A 37 13.85 -9.90 8.50
N ASP A 38 14.59 -8.85 8.17
CA ASP A 38 15.12 -7.90 9.14
C ASP A 38 14.14 -6.77 9.46
N GLY A 39 13.07 -6.63 8.69
CA GLY A 39 12.07 -5.58 8.87
C GLY A 39 10.95 -5.65 7.85
N ASP A 40 10.15 -6.75 7.90
CA ASP A 40 8.96 -6.83 7.06
C ASP A 40 7.98 -5.67 7.35
N HIS A 41 7.35 -5.15 6.30
CA HIS A 41 6.48 -3.97 6.43
C HIS A 41 5.28 -4.20 7.38
N PRO A 42 4.63 -5.37 7.43
CA PRO A 42 3.64 -5.68 8.46
C PRO A 42 4.16 -5.52 9.89
N LYS A 43 5.37 -5.97 10.17
CA LYS A 43 6.00 -5.82 11.49
C LYS A 43 6.32 -4.36 11.80
N LEU A 44 6.89 -3.64 10.85
CA LEU A 44 7.15 -2.21 11.00
C LEU A 44 5.87 -1.43 11.30
N TRP A 45 4.76 -1.74 10.62
CA TRP A 45 3.47 -1.13 10.91
C TRP A 45 2.95 -1.48 12.31
N LYS A 46 3.09 -2.73 12.76
CA LYS A 46 2.73 -3.11 14.13
C LYS A 46 3.54 -2.32 15.16
N ASN A 47 4.84 -2.21 14.97
CA ASN A 47 5.70 -1.43 15.85
C ASN A 47 5.24 0.03 15.94
N PHE A 48 4.89 0.64 14.81
CA PHE A 48 4.29 1.97 14.76
C PHE A 48 2.98 2.05 15.56
N ALA A 49 2.05 1.13 15.36
CA ALA A 49 0.77 1.12 16.06
C ALA A 49 0.95 0.94 17.58
N MET A 50 1.87 0.06 17.99
CA MET A 50 2.23 -0.15 19.40
C MET A 50 2.92 1.09 20.01
N ALA A 51 3.74 1.81 19.26
CA ALA A 51 4.32 3.07 19.70
C ALA A 51 3.27 4.16 19.96
N LEU A 52 2.09 4.05 19.33
CA LEU A 52 0.91 4.87 19.62
C LEU A 52 0.02 4.31 20.74
N GLY A 53 0.41 3.20 21.38
CA GLY A 53 -0.30 2.61 22.51
C GLY A 53 -1.33 1.53 22.15
N ALA A 54 -1.36 1.04 20.90
CA ALA A 54 -2.23 -0.06 20.52
C ALA A 54 -1.71 -1.40 21.09
N ASP A 55 -2.63 -2.29 21.49
CA ASP A 55 -2.31 -3.65 21.90
C ASP A 55 -2.09 -4.57 20.70
N GLU A 56 -1.07 -5.42 20.74
CA GLU A 56 -0.71 -6.30 19.62
C GLU A 56 -1.85 -7.28 19.26
N LYS A 57 -2.56 -7.81 20.26
CA LYS A 57 -3.67 -8.75 20.02
C LYS A 57 -4.86 -8.04 19.40
N GLU A 58 -5.10 -6.77 19.76
CA GLU A 58 -6.14 -5.95 19.14
C GLU A 58 -5.81 -5.67 17.68
N ILE A 59 -4.54 -5.34 17.35
CA ILE A 59 -4.08 -5.12 15.97
C ILE A 59 -4.33 -6.36 15.10
N GLU A 60 -3.99 -7.56 15.62
CA GLU A 60 -4.11 -8.81 14.87
C GLU A 60 -5.57 -9.26 14.69
N ASN A 61 -6.42 -9.05 15.69
CA ASN A 61 -7.76 -9.59 15.76
C ASN A 61 -8.88 -8.57 15.46
N VAL A 62 -8.52 -7.40 14.95
CA VAL A 62 -9.51 -6.36 14.61
C VAL A 62 -10.54 -6.88 13.60
N THR A 63 -11.80 -6.66 13.90
CA THR A 63 -12.88 -6.89 12.93
C THR A 63 -12.86 -5.77 11.89
N LEU A 64 -12.73 -6.13 10.62
CA LEU A 64 -12.65 -5.16 9.53
C LEU A 64 -14.00 -4.48 9.32
N ASP A 65 -13.95 -3.16 9.19
CA ASP A 65 -15.07 -2.42 8.63
C ASP A 65 -15.27 -2.76 7.16
N TRP A 66 -16.50 -2.64 6.68
CA TRP A 66 -16.85 -2.97 5.30
C TRP A 66 -15.99 -2.22 4.28
N PHE A 67 -15.71 -0.93 4.50
CA PHE A 67 -14.89 -0.13 3.58
C PHE A 67 -13.41 -0.57 3.57
N THR A 68 -12.89 -1.08 4.68
CA THR A 68 -11.54 -1.69 4.73
C THR A 68 -11.51 -3.00 3.97
N LYS A 69 -12.53 -3.83 4.19
CA LYS A 69 -12.67 -5.11 3.51
C LYS A 69 -12.81 -4.91 2.00
N ASP A 70 -13.69 -4.02 1.56
CA ASP A 70 -13.92 -3.74 0.14
C ASP A 70 -12.65 -3.25 -0.57
N MET A 71 -11.85 -2.40 0.10
CA MET A 71 -10.55 -1.97 -0.42
C MET A 71 -9.60 -3.17 -0.61
N ILE A 72 -9.45 -4.03 0.39
CA ILE A 72 -8.59 -5.22 0.32
C ILE A 72 -9.08 -6.18 -0.78
N ASP A 73 -10.38 -6.42 -0.84
CA ASP A 73 -11.00 -7.31 -1.85
C ASP A 73 -10.80 -6.74 -3.27
N ASN A 74 -10.88 -5.42 -3.46
CA ASN A 74 -10.57 -4.79 -4.74
C ASN A 74 -9.12 -5.05 -5.16
N PHE A 75 -8.14 -4.83 -4.28
CA PHE A 75 -6.74 -5.11 -4.60
C PHE A 75 -6.53 -6.56 -5.03
N PHE A 76 -7.08 -7.52 -4.31
CA PHE A 76 -6.99 -8.93 -4.71
C PHE A 76 -7.71 -9.23 -6.02
N SER A 77 -8.85 -8.59 -6.27
CA SER A 77 -9.58 -8.74 -7.53
C SER A 77 -8.74 -8.27 -8.71
N GLN A 78 -8.16 -7.08 -8.63
CA GLN A 78 -7.31 -6.54 -9.69
C GLN A 78 -6.02 -7.36 -9.86
N ALA A 79 -5.36 -7.71 -8.75
CA ALA A 79 -4.12 -8.49 -8.76
C ALA A 79 -4.24 -9.89 -9.38
N ARG A 80 -5.46 -10.43 -9.46
CA ARG A 80 -5.75 -11.76 -10.04
C ARG A 80 -6.42 -11.69 -11.40
N LYS A 81 -6.80 -10.52 -11.87
CA LYS A 81 -7.57 -10.36 -13.10
C LYS A 81 -6.69 -10.37 -14.33
N SER A 82 -5.66 -9.54 -14.34
CA SER A 82 -4.57 -9.56 -15.32
C SER A 82 -3.31 -8.92 -14.75
N TYR A 83 -2.18 -9.16 -15.41
CA TYR A 83 -0.92 -8.51 -15.04
C TYR A 83 -1.03 -6.97 -15.07
N ALA A 84 -1.62 -6.42 -16.13
CA ALA A 84 -1.77 -4.97 -16.30
C ALA A 84 -2.62 -4.33 -15.20
N GLU A 85 -3.74 -4.96 -14.84
CA GLU A 85 -4.66 -4.47 -13.82
C GLU A 85 -4.05 -4.61 -12.40
N GLY A 86 -3.36 -5.73 -12.14
CA GLY A 86 -2.63 -5.93 -10.89
C GLY A 86 -1.52 -4.90 -10.70
N LEU A 87 -0.65 -4.75 -11.71
CA LEU A 87 0.43 -3.76 -11.69
C LEU A 87 -0.07 -2.33 -11.48
N ALA A 88 -1.14 -1.95 -12.20
CA ALA A 88 -1.75 -0.63 -12.08
C ALA A 88 -2.32 -0.36 -10.68
N SER A 89 -2.88 -1.39 -10.03
CA SER A 89 -3.38 -1.27 -8.66
C SER A 89 -2.25 -1.08 -7.64
N LEU A 90 -1.15 -1.82 -7.77
CA LEU A 90 0.04 -1.63 -6.94
C LEU A 90 0.59 -0.22 -7.12
N TYR A 91 0.83 0.20 -8.35
CA TYR A 91 1.31 1.53 -8.68
C TYR A 91 0.41 2.65 -8.13
N THR A 92 -0.91 2.49 -8.20
CA THR A 92 -1.87 3.49 -7.69
C THR A 92 -1.67 3.77 -6.19
N TYR A 93 -1.29 2.77 -5.42
CA TYR A 93 -0.96 2.93 -4.00
C TYR A 93 0.46 3.49 -3.82
N GLU A 94 1.48 2.82 -4.34
CA GLU A 94 2.89 3.14 -4.10
C GLU A 94 3.28 4.54 -4.64
N ARG A 95 2.67 4.97 -5.75
CA ARG A 95 2.98 6.25 -6.40
C ARG A 95 2.96 7.45 -5.45
N GLN A 96 2.06 7.47 -4.49
CA GLN A 96 1.85 8.61 -3.59
C GLN A 96 2.53 8.44 -2.22
N ILE A 97 3.03 7.25 -1.92
CA ILE A 97 3.52 6.92 -0.58
C ILE A 97 4.75 7.73 -0.16
N PRO A 98 5.76 8.02 -0.99
CA PRO A 98 6.90 8.83 -0.56
C PRO A 98 6.50 10.19 0.03
N GLU A 99 5.62 10.92 -0.64
CA GLU A 99 5.15 12.23 -0.19
C GLU A 99 4.23 12.13 1.03
N ILE A 100 3.40 11.09 1.08
CA ILE A 100 2.55 10.80 2.24
C ILE A 100 3.40 10.42 3.44
N ALA A 101 4.42 9.58 3.28
CA ALA A 101 5.32 9.15 4.35
C ALA A 101 6.04 10.35 4.97
N GLU A 102 6.59 11.25 4.16
CA GLU A 102 7.21 12.49 4.64
C GLU A 102 6.23 13.33 5.47
N THR A 103 5.03 13.55 4.95
CA THR A 103 3.98 14.30 5.65
C THR A 103 3.59 13.63 6.97
N LYS A 104 3.47 12.29 6.99
CA LYS A 104 3.17 11.51 8.20
C LYS A 104 4.28 11.63 9.24
N ILE A 105 5.55 11.51 8.86
CA ILE A 105 6.69 11.67 9.76
C ILE A 105 6.65 13.04 10.46
N GLN A 106 6.44 14.10 9.67
CA GLN A 106 6.35 15.46 10.21
C GLN A 106 5.15 15.62 11.15
N GLY A 107 3.98 15.12 10.75
CA GLY A 107 2.76 15.19 11.55
C GLY A 107 2.86 14.39 12.85
N LEU A 108 3.42 13.18 12.81
CA LEU A 108 3.63 12.32 13.97
C LEU A 108 4.55 12.98 14.99
N LYS A 109 5.66 13.56 14.54
CA LYS A 109 6.58 14.31 15.41
C LYS A 109 5.91 15.54 16.02
N LYS A 110 5.22 16.33 15.19
CA LYS A 110 4.69 17.64 15.60
C LYS A 110 3.44 17.54 16.49
N PHE A 111 2.51 16.65 16.16
CA PHE A 111 1.18 16.64 16.78
C PHE A 111 0.95 15.47 17.75
N TYR A 112 1.71 14.38 17.60
CA TYR A 112 1.55 13.16 18.40
C TYR A 112 2.75 12.85 19.29
N GLY A 113 3.86 13.63 19.19
CA GLY A 113 5.06 13.44 19.98
C GLY A 113 5.82 12.13 19.66
N VAL A 114 5.53 11.48 18.53
CA VAL A 114 6.19 10.23 18.11
C VAL A 114 7.54 10.58 17.51
N SER A 115 8.63 10.18 18.20
CA SER A 115 10.00 10.43 17.76
C SER A 115 10.89 9.18 17.86
N SER A 116 10.36 8.08 18.39
CA SER A 116 11.12 6.84 18.49
C SER A 116 11.37 6.23 17.10
N LYS A 117 12.43 5.43 16.99
CA LYS A 117 12.75 4.71 15.75
C LYS A 117 11.59 3.79 15.38
N GLU A 118 11.09 3.01 16.32
CA GLU A 118 10.01 2.04 16.12
C GLU A 118 8.72 2.69 15.63
N GLY A 119 8.45 3.92 16.09
CA GLY A 119 7.26 4.68 15.68
C GLY A 119 7.35 5.33 14.29
N LEU A 120 8.56 5.44 13.71
CA LEU A 120 8.77 6.13 12.44
C LEU A 120 9.33 5.25 11.34
N GLU A 121 9.93 4.10 11.68
CA GLU A 121 10.70 3.26 10.76
C GLU A 121 9.88 2.79 9.55
N PHE A 122 8.59 2.49 9.74
CA PHE A 122 7.69 2.16 8.64
C PHE A 122 7.64 3.25 7.57
N PHE A 123 7.47 4.49 7.99
CA PHE A 123 7.39 5.63 7.07
C PHE A 123 8.73 5.99 6.46
N GLU A 124 9.83 5.88 7.23
CA GLU A 124 11.18 6.14 6.71
C GLU A 124 11.59 5.09 5.65
N ALA A 125 11.22 3.81 5.83
CA ALA A 125 11.44 2.76 4.83
C ALA A 125 10.71 3.09 3.52
N HIS A 126 9.42 3.40 3.58
CA HIS A 126 8.60 3.70 2.40
C HIS A 126 8.96 5.00 1.69
N LYS A 127 9.50 5.98 2.42
CA LYS A 127 9.98 7.22 1.82
C LYS A 127 11.08 7.01 0.78
N SER A 128 11.90 5.98 0.95
CA SER A 128 13.02 5.67 0.06
C SER A 128 12.73 4.55 -0.93
N ALA A 129 12.16 3.44 -0.47
CA ALA A 129 11.90 2.26 -1.30
C ALA A 129 10.88 2.56 -2.41
N ASP A 130 9.78 3.23 -2.08
CA ASP A 130 8.71 3.49 -3.03
C ASP A 130 9.08 4.48 -4.15
N VAL A 131 10.16 5.25 -4.01
CA VAL A 131 10.70 6.03 -5.14
C VAL A 131 11.21 5.12 -6.25
N ILE A 132 11.85 4.01 -5.88
CA ILE A 132 12.39 3.01 -6.84
C ILE A 132 11.23 2.20 -7.41
N HIS A 133 10.37 1.64 -6.56
CA HIS A 133 9.23 0.82 -6.98
C HIS A 133 8.28 1.59 -7.91
N ARG A 134 8.01 2.87 -7.60
CA ARG A 134 7.24 3.76 -8.47
C ARG A 134 7.84 3.88 -9.86
N ALA A 135 9.15 4.17 -9.95
CA ALA A 135 9.82 4.37 -11.23
C ALA A 135 9.88 3.06 -12.06
N GLU A 136 10.00 1.92 -11.40
CA GLU A 136 9.98 0.62 -12.06
C GLU A 136 8.58 0.26 -12.55
N CYS A 137 7.55 0.46 -11.73
CA CYS A 137 6.16 0.27 -12.14
C CYS A 137 5.77 1.19 -13.30
N GLU A 138 6.21 2.46 -13.35
CA GLU A 138 5.99 3.37 -14.46
C GLU A 138 6.56 2.80 -15.77
N LYS A 139 7.81 2.34 -15.77
CA LYS A 139 8.43 1.71 -16.95
C LYS A 139 7.67 0.46 -17.42
N LEU A 140 7.22 -0.36 -16.47
CA LEU A 140 6.44 -1.55 -16.77
C LEU A 140 5.08 -1.20 -17.39
N LEU A 141 4.38 -0.19 -16.85
CA LEU A 141 3.11 0.31 -17.38
C LEU A 141 3.27 0.91 -18.77
N ASP A 142 4.34 1.69 -19.00
CA ASP A 142 4.65 2.28 -20.31
C ASP A 142 4.94 1.20 -21.38
N SER A 143 5.42 0.04 -20.96
CA SER A 143 5.73 -1.10 -21.85
C SER A 143 4.50 -1.91 -22.28
N LEU A 144 3.33 -1.66 -21.70
CA LEU A 144 2.10 -2.36 -22.00
C LEU A 144 1.56 -2.00 -23.40
N SER A 145 0.84 -2.92 -24.03
CA SER A 145 0.06 -2.61 -25.23
C SER A 145 -1.05 -1.58 -24.91
N LYS A 146 -1.56 -0.92 -25.94
CA LYS A 146 -2.66 0.08 -25.75
C LYS A 146 -3.88 -0.53 -25.07
N GLU A 147 -4.26 -1.74 -25.45
CA GLU A 147 -5.38 -2.42 -24.81
C GLU A 147 -5.13 -2.70 -23.33
N GLU A 148 -3.90 -3.12 -22.98
CA GLU A 148 -3.52 -3.33 -21.59
C GLU A 148 -3.43 -2.02 -20.80
N GLN A 149 -2.95 -0.92 -21.42
CA GLN A 149 -2.93 0.40 -20.81
C GLN A 149 -4.34 0.90 -20.47
N GLU A 150 -5.32 0.69 -21.36
CA GLU A 150 -6.72 1.02 -21.08
C GLU A 150 -7.29 0.23 -19.88
N LYS A 151 -6.96 -1.05 -19.78
CA LYS A 151 -7.33 -1.89 -18.63
C LYS A 151 -6.63 -1.42 -17.35
N ALA A 152 -5.35 -1.08 -17.43
CA ALA A 152 -4.54 -0.54 -16.33
C ALA A 152 -5.10 0.79 -15.81
N GLU A 153 -5.48 1.71 -16.71
CA GLU A 153 -6.10 2.97 -16.34
C GLU A 153 -7.42 2.78 -15.59
N GLN A 154 -8.29 1.90 -16.08
CA GLN A 154 -9.53 1.57 -15.40
C GLN A 154 -9.29 0.96 -14.01
N ALA A 155 -8.33 0.03 -13.87
CA ALA A 155 -7.96 -0.57 -12.61
C ALA A 155 -7.42 0.47 -11.62
N SER A 156 -6.59 1.41 -12.09
CA SER A 156 -6.10 2.54 -11.28
C SER A 156 -7.25 3.40 -10.76
N MET A 157 -8.21 3.75 -11.62
CA MET A 157 -9.40 4.53 -11.23
C MET A 157 -10.24 3.81 -10.17
N TYR A 158 -10.48 2.50 -10.32
CA TYR A 158 -11.19 1.71 -9.33
C TYR A 158 -10.42 1.67 -8.01
N THR A 159 -9.14 1.36 -8.05
CA THR A 159 -8.29 1.28 -6.85
C THR A 159 -8.23 2.61 -6.12
N ALA A 160 -8.04 3.73 -6.82
CA ALA A 160 -8.09 5.06 -6.22
C ALA A 160 -9.44 5.36 -5.56
N ARG A 161 -10.56 4.96 -6.17
CA ARG A 161 -11.90 5.11 -5.59
C ARG A 161 -12.08 4.29 -4.31
N TYR A 162 -11.59 3.05 -4.26
CA TYR A 162 -11.66 2.22 -3.06
C TYR A 162 -10.77 2.74 -1.93
N LEU A 163 -9.58 3.26 -2.24
CA LEU A 163 -8.73 3.97 -1.29
C LEU A 163 -9.43 5.21 -0.72
N TRP A 164 -10.07 6.00 -1.59
CA TRP A 164 -10.85 7.17 -1.17
C TRP A 164 -12.04 6.80 -0.28
N ASN A 165 -12.78 5.75 -0.65
CA ASN A 165 -13.90 5.25 0.15
C ASN A 165 -13.44 4.73 1.51
N PHE A 166 -12.29 4.06 1.57
CA PHE A 166 -11.67 3.66 2.83
C PHE A 166 -11.38 4.87 3.72
N LEU A 167 -10.71 5.90 3.21
CA LEU A 167 -10.41 7.11 3.97
C LEU A 167 -11.68 7.84 4.41
N SER A 168 -12.68 7.96 3.54
CA SER A 168 -13.98 8.56 3.86
C SER A 168 -14.73 7.77 4.93
N GLY A 169 -14.70 6.44 4.87
CA GLY A 169 -15.27 5.56 5.87
C GLY A 169 -14.61 5.74 7.24
N MET A 170 -13.27 5.79 7.28
CA MET A 170 -12.50 6.04 8.51
C MET A 170 -12.84 7.42 9.10
N THR A 171 -12.84 8.46 8.26
CA THR A 171 -13.18 9.83 8.68
C THR A 171 -14.58 9.89 9.28
N SER A 172 -15.57 9.31 8.62
CA SER A 172 -16.96 9.27 9.10
C SER A 172 -17.10 8.48 10.40
N LYS A 173 -16.50 7.29 10.48
CA LYS A 173 -16.56 6.42 11.66
C LYS A 173 -15.99 7.10 12.91
N HIS A 174 -14.89 7.81 12.77
CA HIS A 174 -14.18 8.44 13.87
C HIS A 174 -14.55 9.93 14.05
N LYS A 175 -15.53 10.44 13.31
CA LYS A 175 -15.99 11.84 13.35
C LYS A 175 -14.83 12.84 13.22
N LEU A 176 -13.85 12.51 12.37
CA LEU A 176 -12.73 13.40 12.11
C LEU A 176 -13.21 14.59 11.27
N GLU A 177 -12.79 15.80 11.63
CA GLU A 177 -13.05 16.98 10.80
C GLU A 177 -12.26 16.85 9.49
N THR A 178 -12.96 16.98 8.37
CA THR A 178 -12.32 17.09 7.07
C THR A 178 -11.73 18.49 6.97
N ILE A 179 -10.42 18.61 7.11
CA ILE A 179 -9.74 19.85 6.71
C ILE A 179 -9.83 19.90 5.19
N ALA A 180 -10.66 20.80 4.68
CA ALA A 180 -10.72 21.06 3.25
C ALA A 180 -9.33 21.50 2.79
N ALA A 181 -8.78 20.78 1.80
CA ALA A 181 -7.50 21.10 1.17
C ALA A 181 -7.68 22.30 0.23
#